data_4881d3cd69e0d403aaa920afa8aa5a67
#
_entry.id   4881d3cd69e0d403aaa920afa8aa5a67
#
_cell.length_a   1.000
_cell.length_b   1.000
_cell.length_c   1.000
_cell.angle_alpha   90.00
_cell.angle_beta   90.00
_cell.angle_gamma   90.00
#
_symmetry.space_group_name_H-M   'P 1'
#
loop_
_entity.id
_entity.type
_entity.pdbx_description
1 polymer ?
#
loop_
_entity_poly.entity_id
_entity_poly.type
_entity_poly.pdbx_seq_one_letter_code
_entity_poly.pdbx_strand_id
1 'polypeptide(L)'
;MEIGSGCVVGPYAVICGGAVLQAGVRVEEHALVGKPERGYAVGQVYPGAGAATVLGEDVVIRAGAIIYAGTQIGAETVIGHHTLLRSSVTVGAGSQLGHNLTVERATSIGAQVRCSPGSHLTSSCVLADRVFLGAGVRTVNDQEMIWRDPARVPFLAPPRFRPGARVGSGSVILAAVTIGSDALVGAGSVVTRDIPAGSVAYGVPARVRRPAASGTRP
;
A
#
# COMPACT_ATOMS: atom_id res chain seq x y z
N MET A 1 18.61 5.06 16.02
CA MET A 1 17.21 5.40 16.34
C MET A 1 17.18 6.85 16.74
N GLU A 2 16.34 7.64 16.10
CA GLU A 2 16.15 9.06 16.39
C GLU A 2 14.65 9.27 16.68
N ILE A 3 14.33 10.02 17.73
CA ILE A 3 12.95 10.30 18.13
C ILE A 3 12.79 11.80 18.31
N GLY A 4 11.94 12.41 17.49
CA GLY A 4 11.61 13.83 17.51
C GLY A 4 10.79 14.24 18.73
N SER A 5 10.59 15.55 18.88
CA SER A 5 9.81 16.12 19.97
C SER A 5 8.34 15.75 19.89
N GLY A 6 7.65 15.61 21.02
CA GLY A 6 6.22 15.34 21.08
C GLY A 6 5.80 13.92 20.63
N CYS A 7 6.74 13.02 20.35
CA CYS A 7 6.42 11.64 20.02
C CYS A 7 5.80 10.90 21.21
N VAL A 8 4.82 10.04 20.92
CA VAL A 8 4.17 9.15 21.88
C VAL A 8 4.32 7.71 21.42
N VAL A 9 4.86 6.85 22.30
CA VAL A 9 5.01 5.43 22.05
C VAL A 9 4.21 4.67 23.10
N GLY A 10 3.22 3.91 22.64
CA GLY A 10 2.31 3.13 23.47
C GLY A 10 2.97 1.89 24.10
N PRO A 11 2.29 1.25 25.03
CA PRO A 11 2.83 0.09 25.73
C PRO A 11 3.07 -1.07 24.77
N TYR A 12 4.17 -1.78 25.01
CA TYR A 12 4.60 -2.94 24.19
C TYR A 12 4.85 -2.66 22.71
N ALA A 13 4.85 -1.39 22.28
CA ALA A 13 5.34 -1.04 20.95
C ALA A 13 6.86 -1.24 20.87
N VAL A 14 7.34 -1.70 19.72
CA VAL A 14 8.77 -1.95 19.48
C VAL A 14 9.26 -1.07 18.35
N ILE A 15 10.20 -0.19 18.65
CA ILE A 15 10.92 0.61 17.65
C ILE A 15 12.28 -0.02 17.44
N CYS A 16 12.52 -0.58 16.25
CA CYS A 16 13.78 -1.24 15.91
C CYS A 16 14.90 -0.23 15.62
N GLY A 17 16.14 -0.68 15.71
CA GLY A 17 17.30 0.15 15.41
C GLY A 17 17.26 0.72 13.97
N GLY A 18 17.77 1.96 13.80
CA GLY A 18 17.76 2.66 12.51
C GLY A 18 16.43 3.35 12.16
N ALA A 19 15.39 3.23 12.98
CA ALA A 19 14.16 4.01 12.77
C ALA A 19 14.35 5.48 13.16
N VAL A 20 13.73 6.37 12.39
CA VAL A 20 13.67 7.81 12.60
C VAL A 20 12.20 8.20 12.70
N LEU A 21 11.80 8.75 13.85
CA LEU A 21 10.47 9.28 14.10
C LEU A 21 10.59 10.82 14.16
N GLN A 22 9.95 11.51 13.23
CA GLN A 22 9.90 12.96 13.24
C GLN A 22 8.95 13.48 14.34
N ALA A 23 8.80 14.79 14.48
CA ALA A 23 8.00 15.39 15.55
C ALA A 23 6.55 14.93 15.52
N GLY A 24 5.92 14.78 16.69
CA GLY A 24 4.50 14.48 16.85
C GLY A 24 4.09 13.04 16.50
N VAL A 25 5.01 12.17 16.08
CA VAL A 25 4.69 10.78 15.71
C VAL A 25 4.04 10.03 16.89
N ARG A 26 2.98 9.31 16.59
CA ARG A 26 2.28 8.43 17.54
C ARG A 26 2.36 6.99 17.10
N VAL A 27 2.93 6.13 17.94
CA VAL A 27 2.97 4.68 17.75
C VAL A 27 2.15 4.05 18.86
N GLU A 28 1.03 3.43 18.52
CA GLU A 28 0.13 2.80 19.47
C GLU A 28 0.66 1.43 19.95
N GLU A 29 -0.04 0.85 20.90
CA GLU A 29 0.35 -0.39 21.58
C GLU A 29 0.58 -1.56 20.60
N HIS A 30 1.54 -2.41 20.95
CA HIS A 30 1.93 -3.61 20.17
C HIS A 30 2.36 -3.38 18.71
N ALA A 31 2.50 -2.13 18.26
CA ALA A 31 3.00 -1.86 16.93
C ALA A 31 4.51 -2.13 16.83
N LEU A 32 4.97 -2.58 15.65
CA LEU A 32 6.37 -2.84 15.36
C LEU A 32 6.84 -1.90 14.25
N VAL A 33 7.87 -1.10 14.49
CA VAL A 33 8.41 -0.13 13.52
C VAL A 33 9.87 -0.43 13.23
N GLY A 34 10.21 -0.52 11.94
CA GLY A 34 11.57 -0.74 11.48
C GLY A 34 12.05 -2.19 11.60
N LYS A 35 11.14 -3.16 11.66
CA LYS A 35 11.49 -4.57 11.79
C LYS A 35 12.28 -5.05 10.57
N PRO A 36 13.49 -5.67 10.72
CA PRO A 36 14.19 -6.30 9.61
C PRO A 36 13.36 -7.42 8.98
N GLU A 37 13.18 -7.38 7.68
CA GLU A 37 12.42 -8.42 6.97
C GLU A 37 13.30 -9.63 6.66
N ARG A 38 12.82 -10.81 7.03
CA ARG A 38 13.48 -12.08 6.73
C ARG A 38 12.71 -12.83 5.67
N GLY A 39 13.42 -13.61 4.83
CA GLY A 39 12.81 -14.46 3.83
C GLY A 39 12.26 -15.76 4.41
N TYR A 40 11.73 -16.62 3.55
CA TYR A 40 11.17 -17.91 3.92
C TYR A 40 12.23 -18.96 4.26
N ALA A 41 13.43 -18.87 3.68
CA ALA A 41 14.53 -19.77 4.03
C ALA A 41 15.23 -19.29 5.30
N VAL A 42 15.72 -20.23 6.10
CA VAL A 42 16.48 -19.93 7.31
C VAL A 42 17.72 -19.09 6.96
N GLY A 43 17.89 -17.95 7.63
CA GLY A 43 18.99 -17.03 7.38
C GLY A 43 18.80 -16.11 6.17
N GLN A 44 17.77 -16.29 5.37
CA GLN A 44 17.48 -15.39 4.25
C GLN A 44 17.05 -14.00 4.75
N VAL A 45 17.73 -12.97 4.26
CA VAL A 45 17.43 -11.57 4.54
C VAL A 45 17.17 -10.87 3.20
N TYR A 46 16.10 -10.10 3.11
CA TYR A 46 15.82 -9.32 1.90
C TYR A 46 16.73 -8.09 1.78
N PRO A 47 17.05 -7.65 0.55
CA PRO A 47 17.72 -6.38 0.34
C PRO A 47 17.00 -5.23 1.07
N GLY A 48 17.77 -4.37 1.75
CA GLY A 48 17.18 -3.26 2.51
C GLY A 48 16.70 -3.59 3.93
N ALA A 49 16.87 -4.82 4.41
CA ALA A 49 16.46 -5.22 5.77
C ALA A 49 17.10 -4.38 6.90
N GLY A 50 18.20 -3.67 6.63
CA GLY A 50 18.84 -2.74 7.56
C GLY A 50 18.66 -1.26 7.19
N ALA A 51 17.90 -0.94 6.15
CA ALA A 51 17.67 0.44 5.75
C ALA A 51 16.82 1.19 6.79
N ALA A 52 17.06 2.49 6.92
CA ALA A 52 16.33 3.34 7.84
C ALA A 52 14.84 3.40 7.51
N THR A 53 14.01 3.23 8.53
CA THR A 53 12.57 3.48 8.44
C THR A 53 12.31 4.89 8.92
N VAL A 54 11.63 5.71 8.12
CA VAL A 54 11.35 7.10 8.45
C VAL A 54 9.85 7.33 8.55
N LEU A 55 9.42 7.84 9.70
CA LEU A 55 8.06 8.31 9.93
C LEU A 55 8.09 9.85 9.94
N GLY A 56 7.38 10.47 9.01
CA GLY A 56 7.23 11.91 8.89
C GLY A 56 6.49 12.53 10.09
N GLU A 57 6.40 13.84 10.13
CA GLU A 57 5.72 14.57 11.19
C GLU A 57 4.27 14.13 11.34
N ASP A 58 3.78 14.05 12.57
CA ASP A 58 2.40 13.70 12.93
C ASP A 58 1.87 12.38 12.34
N VAL A 59 2.76 11.47 11.95
CA VAL A 59 2.36 10.12 11.53
C VAL A 59 1.76 9.36 12.69
N VAL A 60 0.66 8.64 12.42
CA VAL A 60 0.01 7.77 13.40
C VAL A 60 0.10 6.31 12.94
N ILE A 61 0.74 5.47 13.75
CA ILE A 61 0.79 4.03 13.59
C ILE A 61 -0.15 3.40 14.61
N ARG A 62 -1.25 2.81 14.15
CA ARG A 62 -2.28 2.22 15.02
C ARG A 62 -1.83 0.87 15.58
N ALA A 63 -2.51 0.45 16.63
CA ALA A 63 -2.18 -0.74 17.41
C ALA A 63 -1.99 -2.00 16.52
N GLY A 64 -0.96 -2.76 16.84
CA GLY A 64 -0.63 -4.01 16.17
C GLY A 64 -0.13 -3.90 14.73
N ALA A 65 0.04 -2.68 14.19
CA ALA A 65 0.59 -2.52 12.85
C ALA A 65 2.08 -2.94 12.80
N ILE A 66 2.50 -3.48 11.66
CA ILE A 66 3.89 -3.93 11.46
C ILE A 66 4.48 -3.18 10.27
N ILE A 67 5.50 -2.37 10.55
CA ILE A 67 6.25 -1.60 9.56
C ILE A 67 7.64 -2.19 9.44
N TYR A 68 7.97 -2.75 8.29
CA TYR A 68 9.29 -3.30 8.04
C TYR A 68 10.33 -2.22 7.69
N ALA A 69 11.59 -2.59 7.81
CA ALA A 69 12.74 -1.73 7.57
C ALA A 69 12.76 -1.15 6.14
N GLY A 70 13.29 0.06 5.98
CA GLY A 70 13.37 0.77 4.71
C GLY A 70 12.07 1.43 4.26
N THR A 71 11.00 1.35 5.07
CA THR A 71 9.73 2.00 4.77
C THR A 71 9.82 3.50 5.05
N GLN A 72 9.27 4.31 4.13
CA GLN A 72 9.21 5.76 4.25
C GLN A 72 7.76 6.21 4.29
N ILE A 73 7.34 6.89 5.35
CA ILE A 73 5.95 7.34 5.53
C ILE A 73 5.96 8.86 5.66
N GLY A 74 5.28 9.55 4.74
CA GLY A 74 5.15 11.00 4.72
C GLY A 74 4.28 11.53 5.87
N ALA A 75 4.42 12.82 6.15
CA ALA A 75 3.75 13.50 7.25
C ALA A 75 2.22 13.32 7.23
N GLU A 76 1.59 13.43 8.40
CA GLU A 76 0.13 13.37 8.60
C GLU A 76 -0.54 12.08 8.07
N THR A 77 0.24 11.03 7.88
CA THR A 77 -0.26 9.75 7.38
C THR A 77 -0.71 8.86 8.54
N VAL A 78 -1.82 8.16 8.33
CA VAL A 78 -2.36 7.21 9.31
C VAL A 78 -2.27 5.79 8.77
N ILE A 79 -1.62 4.90 9.52
CA ILE A 79 -1.56 3.46 9.27
C ILE A 79 -2.49 2.76 10.26
N GLY A 80 -3.52 2.08 9.74
CA GLY A 80 -4.57 1.44 10.53
C GLY A 80 -4.11 0.21 11.30
N HIS A 81 -4.96 -0.25 12.23
CA HIS A 81 -4.68 -1.40 13.09
C HIS A 81 -4.34 -2.65 12.29
N HIS A 82 -3.35 -3.41 12.76
CA HIS A 82 -2.91 -4.69 12.19
C HIS A 82 -2.54 -4.61 10.70
N THR A 83 -2.21 -3.43 10.20
CA THR A 83 -1.74 -3.26 8.82
C THR A 83 -0.27 -3.60 8.72
N LEU A 84 0.07 -4.40 7.69
CA LEU A 84 1.43 -4.82 7.39
C LEU A 84 1.97 -4.01 6.22
N LEU A 85 3.01 -3.22 6.43
CA LEU A 85 3.83 -2.63 5.38
C LEU A 85 5.16 -3.38 5.31
N ARG A 86 5.39 -4.08 4.20
CA ARG A 86 6.65 -4.79 3.99
C ARG A 86 7.79 -3.84 3.63
N SER A 87 9.00 -4.37 3.53
CA SER A 87 10.22 -3.57 3.35
C SER A 87 10.19 -2.70 2.09
N SER A 88 10.82 -1.53 2.18
CA SER A 88 10.96 -0.57 1.08
C SER A 88 9.63 -0.04 0.52
N VAL A 89 8.58 -0.04 1.31
CA VAL A 89 7.31 0.62 0.95
C VAL A 89 7.48 2.13 1.14
N THR A 90 6.94 2.92 0.22
CA THR A 90 6.86 4.38 0.36
C THR A 90 5.40 4.81 0.41
N VAL A 91 5.06 5.71 1.33
CA VAL A 91 3.72 6.28 1.48
C VAL A 91 3.83 7.80 1.54
N GLY A 92 3.17 8.49 0.62
CA GLY A 92 3.13 9.95 0.58
C GLY A 92 2.27 10.56 1.69
N ALA A 93 2.48 11.85 1.94
CA ALA A 93 1.86 12.59 3.02
C ALA A 93 0.32 12.62 2.95
N GLY A 94 -0.33 12.74 4.11
CA GLY A 94 -1.78 12.88 4.23
C GLY A 94 -2.56 11.64 3.82
N SER A 95 -1.92 10.48 3.69
CA SER A 95 -2.55 9.25 3.27
C SER A 95 -3.20 8.51 4.43
N GLN A 96 -4.26 7.76 4.15
CA GLN A 96 -4.99 6.94 5.11
C GLN A 96 -5.02 5.48 4.65
N LEU A 97 -4.21 4.66 5.28
CA LEU A 97 -4.22 3.22 5.08
C LEU A 97 -5.06 2.57 6.18
N GLY A 98 -6.16 1.94 5.81
CA GLY A 98 -7.14 1.34 6.71
C GLY A 98 -6.57 0.16 7.52
N HIS A 99 -7.46 -0.57 8.16
CA HIS A 99 -7.10 -1.70 9.02
C HIS A 99 -6.88 -2.98 8.23
N ASN A 100 -6.02 -3.88 8.73
CA ASN A 100 -5.78 -5.21 8.15
C ASN A 100 -5.38 -5.18 6.67
N LEU A 101 -4.62 -4.17 6.25
CA LEU A 101 -4.03 -4.16 4.92
C LEU A 101 -2.76 -5.00 4.90
N THR A 102 -2.47 -5.55 3.72
CA THR A 102 -1.14 -6.05 3.40
C THR A 102 -0.59 -5.26 2.22
N VAL A 103 0.51 -4.57 2.43
CA VAL A 103 1.25 -3.86 1.39
C VAL A 103 2.58 -4.55 1.20
N GLU A 104 2.73 -5.19 0.05
CA GLU A 104 3.92 -5.95 -0.29
C GLU A 104 5.12 -5.04 -0.61
N ARG A 105 6.32 -5.64 -0.65
CA ARG A 105 7.61 -4.97 -0.79
C ARG A 105 7.68 -4.01 -1.97
N ALA A 106 8.44 -2.92 -1.79
CA ALA A 106 8.73 -1.93 -2.83
C ALA A 106 7.50 -1.30 -3.49
N THR A 107 6.33 -1.40 -2.84
CA THR A 107 5.12 -0.72 -3.29
C THR A 107 5.24 0.78 -3.02
N SER A 108 4.88 1.59 -4.01
CA SER A 108 4.87 3.05 -3.91
C SER A 108 3.45 3.56 -3.85
N ILE A 109 3.14 4.31 -2.80
CA ILE A 109 1.84 4.96 -2.56
C ILE A 109 2.08 6.46 -2.50
N GLY A 110 1.38 7.21 -3.35
CA GLY A 110 1.46 8.67 -3.43
C GLY A 110 0.83 9.38 -2.24
N ALA A 111 0.71 10.69 -2.34
CA ALA A 111 0.09 11.53 -1.32
C ALA A 111 -1.44 11.49 -1.38
N GLN A 112 -2.09 11.72 -0.22
CA GLN A 112 -3.55 11.79 -0.10
C GLN A 112 -4.27 10.54 -0.62
N VAL A 113 -3.62 9.39 -0.56
CA VAL A 113 -4.21 8.10 -0.94
C VAL A 113 -5.07 7.57 0.20
N ARG A 114 -6.22 6.99 -0.15
CA ARG A 114 -7.06 6.28 0.80
C ARG A 114 -7.22 4.82 0.39
N CYS A 115 -6.70 3.91 1.19
CA CYS A 115 -6.94 2.47 1.08
C CYS A 115 -7.87 2.02 2.21
N SER A 116 -9.04 1.50 1.86
CA SER A 116 -10.00 1.00 2.86
C SER A 116 -9.60 -0.38 3.39
N PRO A 117 -10.15 -0.83 4.53
CA PRO A 117 -9.72 -2.04 5.21
C PRO A 117 -9.69 -3.31 4.36
N GLY A 118 -8.78 -4.24 4.71
CA GLY A 118 -8.70 -5.57 4.11
C GLY A 118 -8.16 -5.62 2.69
N SER A 119 -7.62 -4.53 2.15
CA SER A 119 -7.03 -4.53 0.81
C SER A 119 -5.63 -5.16 0.82
N HIS A 120 -5.26 -5.78 -0.32
CA HIS A 120 -3.95 -6.37 -0.54
C HIS A 120 -3.29 -5.77 -1.78
N LEU A 121 -2.12 -5.16 -1.59
CA LEU A 121 -1.30 -4.59 -2.64
C LEU A 121 -0.07 -5.47 -2.87
N THR A 122 0.06 -6.03 -4.05
CA THR A 122 1.19 -6.85 -4.45
C THR A 122 2.48 -6.04 -4.57
N SER A 123 3.62 -6.71 -4.51
CA SER A 123 4.93 -6.08 -4.57
C SER A 123 5.09 -5.18 -5.80
N SER A 124 5.79 -4.06 -5.61
CA SER A 124 6.08 -3.05 -6.63
C SER A 124 4.85 -2.42 -7.28
N CYS A 125 3.67 -2.54 -6.65
CA CYS A 125 2.48 -1.83 -7.07
C CYS A 125 2.68 -0.31 -6.97
N VAL A 126 2.09 0.47 -7.86
CA VAL A 126 2.21 1.92 -7.88
C VAL A 126 0.84 2.58 -7.80
N LEU A 127 0.60 3.29 -6.71
CA LEU A 127 -0.55 4.16 -6.53
C LEU A 127 -0.07 5.61 -6.59
N ALA A 128 -0.53 6.37 -7.58
CA ALA A 128 -0.26 7.80 -7.63
C ALA A 128 -1.12 8.58 -6.60
N ASP A 129 -0.97 9.88 -6.56
CA ASP A 129 -1.69 10.74 -5.60
C ASP A 129 -3.21 10.64 -5.73
N ARG A 130 -3.90 10.81 -4.62
CA ARG A 130 -5.37 10.85 -4.51
C ARG A 130 -6.08 9.59 -5.03
N VAL A 131 -5.40 8.47 -5.09
CA VAL A 131 -6.02 7.18 -5.39
C VAL A 131 -6.93 6.75 -4.24
N PHE A 132 -8.10 6.23 -4.59
CA PHE A 132 -9.03 5.63 -3.63
C PHE A 132 -9.20 4.15 -3.93
N LEU A 133 -8.93 3.31 -2.93
CA LEU A 133 -9.24 1.88 -2.96
C LEU A 133 -10.30 1.55 -1.91
N GLY A 134 -11.41 0.99 -2.35
CA GLY A 134 -12.48 0.45 -1.49
C GLY A 134 -12.00 -0.77 -0.69
N ALA A 135 -12.81 -1.18 0.29
CA ALA A 135 -12.48 -2.31 1.15
C ALA A 135 -12.28 -3.62 0.36
N GLY A 136 -11.28 -4.40 0.74
CA GLY A 136 -11.03 -5.70 0.14
C GLY A 136 -10.57 -5.68 -1.32
N VAL A 137 -10.07 -4.55 -1.84
CA VAL A 137 -9.46 -4.51 -3.17
C VAL A 137 -8.19 -5.37 -3.17
N ARG A 138 -8.05 -6.21 -4.19
CA ARG A 138 -6.89 -7.09 -4.35
C ARG A 138 -6.17 -6.83 -5.66
N THR A 139 -4.85 -6.78 -5.63
CA THR A 139 -4.02 -6.69 -6.83
C THR A 139 -3.30 -8.02 -7.07
N VAL A 140 -2.97 -8.27 -8.33
CA VAL A 140 -2.18 -9.43 -8.78
C VAL A 140 -0.99 -8.91 -9.57
N ASN A 141 0.19 -9.47 -9.40
CA ASN A 141 1.39 -9.09 -10.13
C ASN A 141 2.03 -10.24 -10.92
N ASP A 142 1.55 -11.46 -10.73
CA ASP A 142 2.03 -12.66 -11.39
C ASP A 142 0.90 -13.26 -12.24
N GLN A 143 1.10 -13.37 -13.56
CA GLN A 143 0.15 -13.98 -14.48
C GLN A 143 0.36 -15.46 -14.66
N GLU A 144 1.58 -15.95 -14.38
CA GLU A 144 1.97 -17.33 -14.67
C GLU A 144 1.77 -18.25 -13.46
N MET A 145 1.72 -17.67 -12.23
CA MET A 145 1.57 -18.40 -10.98
C MET A 145 2.53 -19.59 -10.86
N ILE A 146 3.79 -19.38 -11.27
CA ILE A 146 4.81 -20.42 -11.31
C ILE A 146 5.15 -20.82 -9.88
N TRP A 147 5.06 -22.11 -9.61
CA TRP A 147 5.38 -22.68 -8.30
C TRP A 147 6.50 -23.69 -8.41
N ARG A 148 7.62 -23.42 -7.71
CA ARG A 148 8.76 -24.33 -7.55
C ARG A 148 9.41 -24.85 -8.84
N ASP A 149 9.43 -24.07 -9.90
CA ASP A 149 10.29 -24.37 -11.05
C ASP A 149 11.59 -23.56 -10.92
N PRO A 150 12.72 -24.20 -10.51
CA PRO A 150 13.97 -23.48 -10.30
C PRO A 150 14.58 -22.93 -11.60
N ALA A 151 14.11 -23.39 -12.77
CA ALA A 151 14.56 -22.92 -14.09
C ALA A 151 13.79 -21.68 -14.56
N ARG A 152 12.70 -21.30 -13.88
CA ARG A 152 11.84 -20.19 -14.26
C ARG A 152 11.75 -19.15 -13.16
N VAL A 153 12.07 -17.91 -13.51
CA VAL A 153 11.82 -16.74 -12.67
C VAL A 153 10.53 -16.09 -13.16
N PRO A 154 9.48 -15.98 -12.30
CA PRO A 154 8.22 -15.37 -12.74
C PRO A 154 8.44 -13.90 -13.10
N PHE A 155 7.89 -13.48 -14.23
CA PHE A 155 7.85 -12.09 -14.64
C PHE A 155 6.73 -11.38 -13.87
N LEU A 156 7.11 -10.54 -12.90
CA LEU A 156 6.15 -9.78 -12.10
C LEU A 156 5.81 -8.46 -12.79
N ALA A 157 4.55 -8.26 -13.07
CA ALA A 157 4.01 -7.05 -13.69
C ALA A 157 2.92 -6.43 -12.79
N PRO A 158 3.28 -5.66 -11.76
CA PRO A 158 2.32 -5.09 -10.83
C PRO A 158 1.42 -4.05 -11.51
N PRO A 159 0.16 -3.92 -11.08
CA PRO A 159 -0.75 -2.92 -11.61
C PRO A 159 -0.34 -1.51 -11.20
N ARG A 160 -0.82 -0.53 -11.96
CA ARG A 160 -0.56 0.89 -11.75
C ARG A 160 -1.86 1.67 -11.66
N PHE A 161 -1.96 2.55 -10.68
CA PHE A 161 -3.11 3.44 -10.47
C PHE A 161 -2.65 4.87 -10.68
N ARG A 162 -3.23 5.53 -11.67
CA ARG A 162 -2.90 6.91 -12.01
C ARG A 162 -3.60 7.89 -11.06
N PRO A 163 -3.21 9.18 -11.02
CA PRO A 163 -3.76 10.15 -10.07
C PRO A 163 -5.29 10.18 -10.07
N GLY A 164 -5.90 10.19 -8.88
CA GLY A 164 -7.34 10.26 -8.70
C GLY A 164 -8.12 9.00 -9.12
N ALA A 165 -7.45 7.90 -9.49
CA ALA A 165 -8.12 6.63 -9.81
C ALA A 165 -8.90 6.11 -8.60
N ARG A 166 -10.12 5.60 -8.83
CA ARG A 166 -11.03 5.12 -7.79
C ARG A 166 -11.46 3.69 -8.08
N VAL A 167 -11.28 2.81 -7.12
CA VAL A 167 -11.64 1.40 -7.26
C VAL A 167 -12.61 1.01 -6.16
N GLY A 168 -13.77 0.51 -6.54
CA GLY A 168 -14.82 0.04 -5.65
C GLY A 168 -14.44 -1.23 -4.89
N SER A 169 -15.07 -1.41 -3.73
CA SER A 169 -14.79 -2.52 -2.81
C SER A 169 -14.89 -3.89 -3.48
N GLY A 170 -14.06 -4.84 -3.01
CA GLY A 170 -14.07 -6.22 -3.48
C GLY A 170 -13.58 -6.43 -4.92
N SER A 171 -13.04 -5.41 -5.56
CA SER A 171 -12.52 -5.55 -6.92
C SER A 171 -11.16 -6.23 -6.95
N VAL A 172 -10.91 -6.96 -8.05
CA VAL A 172 -9.61 -7.61 -8.34
C VAL A 172 -8.99 -6.96 -9.56
N ILE A 173 -7.74 -6.50 -9.42
CA ILE A 173 -6.98 -5.87 -10.49
C ILE A 173 -5.85 -6.81 -10.90
N LEU A 174 -5.89 -7.28 -12.14
CA LEU A 174 -4.91 -8.24 -12.64
C LEU A 174 -3.55 -7.59 -12.93
N ALA A 175 -2.56 -8.45 -13.11
CA ALA A 175 -1.20 -8.04 -13.43
C ALA A 175 -1.13 -7.22 -14.72
N ALA A 176 -0.16 -6.31 -14.79
CA ALA A 176 0.11 -5.38 -15.88
C ALA A 176 -0.99 -4.33 -16.16
N VAL A 177 -2.11 -4.35 -15.43
CA VAL A 177 -3.23 -3.42 -15.65
C VAL A 177 -2.89 -2.01 -15.15
N THR A 178 -3.25 -1.02 -15.95
CA THR A 178 -3.24 0.40 -15.56
C THR A 178 -4.67 0.92 -15.40
N ILE A 179 -4.97 1.50 -14.23
CA ILE A 179 -6.18 2.28 -14.00
C ILE A 179 -5.85 3.75 -14.27
N GLY A 180 -6.45 4.32 -15.31
CA GLY A 180 -6.19 5.69 -15.76
C GLY A 180 -6.60 6.76 -14.76
N SER A 181 -6.08 7.98 -14.95
CA SER A 181 -6.38 9.12 -14.06
C SER A 181 -7.88 9.35 -13.98
N ASP A 182 -8.39 9.62 -12.78
CA ASP A 182 -9.79 9.87 -12.48
C ASP A 182 -10.79 8.80 -12.97
N ALA A 183 -10.29 7.64 -13.40
CA ALA A 183 -11.13 6.50 -13.73
C ALA A 183 -11.83 5.94 -12.50
N LEU A 184 -13.01 5.37 -12.69
CA LEU A 184 -13.80 4.73 -11.65
C LEU A 184 -14.07 3.26 -12.03
N VAL A 185 -13.62 2.36 -11.18
CA VAL A 185 -13.94 0.94 -11.25
C VAL A 185 -15.06 0.65 -10.25
N GLY A 186 -16.17 0.10 -10.72
CA GLY A 186 -17.30 -0.29 -9.86
C GLY A 186 -16.93 -1.44 -8.91
N ALA A 187 -17.61 -1.50 -7.77
CA ALA A 187 -17.39 -2.55 -6.77
C ALA A 187 -17.57 -3.98 -7.35
N GLY A 188 -16.83 -4.95 -6.82
CA GLY A 188 -16.91 -6.36 -7.23
C GLY A 188 -16.41 -6.64 -8.65
N SER A 189 -15.67 -5.73 -9.27
CA SER A 189 -15.19 -5.89 -10.63
C SER A 189 -13.91 -6.72 -10.70
N VAL A 190 -13.73 -7.46 -11.81
CA VAL A 190 -12.46 -8.09 -12.16
C VAL A 190 -11.87 -7.37 -13.36
N VAL A 191 -10.83 -6.59 -13.13
CA VAL A 191 -10.19 -5.76 -14.16
C VAL A 191 -9.07 -6.52 -14.83
N THR A 192 -9.29 -6.89 -16.08
CA THR A 192 -8.38 -7.74 -16.86
C THR A 192 -7.62 -6.97 -17.96
N ARG A 193 -7.90 -5.68 -18.14
CA ARG A 193 -7.28 -4.79 -19.13
C ARG A 193 -7.25 -3.37 -18.59
N ASP A 194 -6.44 -2.53 -19.19
CA ASP A 194 -6.35 -1.13 -18.84
C ASP A 194 -7.70 -0.42 -18.87
N ILE A 195 -7.91 0.48 -17.93
CA ILE A 195 -9.07 1.35 -17.85
C ILE A 195 -8.62 2.76 -18.27
N PRO A 196 -9.18 3.32 -19.34
CA PRO A 196 -8.81 4.67 -19.79
C PRO A 196 -9.11 5.73 -18.74
N ALA A 197 -8.32 6.82 -18.77
CA ALA A 197 -8.56 7.98 -17.91
C ALA A 197 -9.99 8.50 -18.06
N GLY A 198 -10.57 9.02 -16.96
CA GLY A 198 -11.89 9.63 -16.95
C GLY A 198 -13.02 8.69 -17.38
N SER A 199 -12.89 7.38 -17.24
CA SER A 199 -13.93 6.43 -17.61
C SER A 199 -14.50 5.68 -16.41
N VAL A 200 -15.72 5.17 -16.55
CA VAL A 200 -16.35 4.27 -15.59
C VAL A 200 -16.37 2.87 -16.19
N ALA A 201 -15.81 1.90 -15.45
CA ALA A 201 -15.81 0.51 -15.84
C ALA A 201 -16.32 -0.38 -14.69
N TYR A 202 -17.04 -1.45 -15.01
CA TYR A 202 -17.47 -2.43 -14.02
C TYR A 202 -17.80 -3.79 -14.64
N GLY A 203 -17.92 -4.80 -13.79
CA GLY A 203 -18.33 -6.17 -14.13
C GLY A 203 -17.19 -7.19 -14.08
N VAL A 204 -17.52 -8.45 -14.41
CA VAL A 204 -16.60 -9.60 -14.45
C VAL A 204 -16.71 -10.26 -15.82
N PRO A 205 -15.73 -10.01 -16.73
CA PRO A 205 -14.65 -9.03 -16.63
C PRO A 205 -15.16 -7.60 -16.77
N ALA A 206 -14.44 -6.65 -16.16
CA ALA A 206 -14.80 -5.23 -16.23
C ALA A 206 -14.77 -4.69 -17.66
N ARG A 207 -15.76 -3.85 -18.00
CA ARG A 207 -15.86 -3.18 -19.29
C ARG A 207 -16.14 -1.70 -19.08
N VAL A 208 -15.52 -0.85 -19.89
CA VAL A 208 -15.85 0.57 -19.92
C VAL A 208 -17.31 0.73 -20.36
N ARG A 209 -18.06 1.54 -19.62
CA ARG A 209 -19.49 1.73 -19.81
C ARG A 209 -19.86 3.15 -20.20
N ARG A 210 -19.18 4.13 -19.67
CA ARG A 210 -19.41 5.55 -19.92
C ARG A 210 -18.22 6.38 -19.47
N PRO A 211 -18.10 7.65 -19.88
CA PRO A 211 -17.20 8.61 -19.24
C PRO A 211 -17.51 8.76 -17.73
N ALA A 212 -16.48 9.01 -16.93
CA ALA A 212 -16.67 9.44 -15.56
C ALA A 212 -17.30 10.86 -15.57
N ALA A 213 -18.26 11.10 -14.69
CA ALA A 213 -18.79 12.44 -14.55
C ALA A 213 -17.64 13.38 -14.14
N SER A 214 -17.41 14.41 -14.94
CA SER A 214 -16.49 15.48 -14.59
C SER A 214 -17.13 16.31 -13.47
N GLY A 215 -16.49 16.41 -12.35
CA GLY A 215 -16.81 17.42 -11.36
C GLY A 215 -17.52 16.93 -10.12
N THR A 216 -17.10 17.55 -9.09
CA THR A 216 -17.83 17.98 -7.89
C THR A 216 -19.25 17.44 -7.77
N ARG A 217 -19.40 16.40 -6.97
CA ARG A 217 -20.63 16.33 -6.19
C ARG A 217 -20.52 17.36 -5.06
N PRO A 218 -21.61 18.07 -4.81
CA PRO A 218 -21.69 19.01 -3.70
C PRO A 218 -21.42 18.30 -2.37
#